data_2a6cb39c05a2f9fd0c6d9b6601ada835
#
_entry.id   2a6cb39c05a2f9fd0c6d9b6601ada835
#
_cell.length_a   1.000
_cell.length_b   1.000
_cell.length_c   1.000
_cell.angle_alpha   90.00
_cell.angle_beta   90.00
_cell.angle_gamma   90.00
#
_symmetry.space_group_name_H-M   'P 1'
#
loop_
_entity.id
_entity.type
_entity.pdbx_description
1 polymer ?
#
loop_
_entity_poly.entity_id
_entity_poly.type
_entity_poly.pdbx_seq_one_letter_code
_entity_poly.pdbx_strand_id
1 'polypeptide(L)'
;MSTVDQPIFGARAGIAKRTVGAVLTSVAFVAGFWLMAAQAQAQQRTAEVAAGPFESLAGSWSGAGTITMKDGGHERIRCRGTYAVESGGSSLQQELRCASDSYKFEMSTNVSQVGGQLAGNWTETTRHIAGRVSGHATPTQIQARADGDTFTALLAVTTRGNQQTVSIQSPGAEVSDVSITMTRGSK
;
A
#
# COMPACT_ATOMS: atom_id res chain seq x y z
N MET A 1 -11.61 -48.29 -35.10
CA MET A 1 -12.53 -48.49 -36.22
C MET A 1 -12.75 -47.14 -36.84
N SER A 2 -12.22 -46.96 -37.83
CA SER A 2 -12.32 -46.82 -39.29
C SER A 2 -12.07 -45.36 -39.62
N THR A 3 -10.95 -45.05 -40.19
CA THR A 3 -10.50 -45.14 -41.60
C THR A 3 -11.12 -44.09 -42.50
N VAL A 4 -10.21 -43.21 -43.05
CA VAL A 4 -9.92 -42.98 -44.46
C VAL A 4 -10.96 -42.06 -45.17
N ASP A 5 -10.53 -40.96 -45.81
CA ASP A 5 -9.99 -41.02 -47.19
C ASP A 5 -9.53 -39.63 -47.68
N GLN A 6 -8.44 -39.57 -48.42
CA GLN A 6 -8.07 -38.52 -49.38
C GLN A 6 -8.54 -38.94 -50.79
N PRO A 7 -8.64 -38.04 -51.75
CA PRO A 7 -7.70 -38.00 -52.87
C PRO A 7 -7.44 -36.59 -53.46
N ILE A 8 -6.24 -36.28 -53.78
CA ILE A 8 -5.32 -36.36 -54.96
C ILE A 8 -5.89 -35.90 -56.32
N PHE A 9 -5.03 -35.20 -57.09
CA PHE A 9 -4.98 -34.78 -58.51
C PHE A 9 -5.63 -33.47 -58.89
N GLY A 10 -4.97 -32.60 -59.65
CA GLY A 10 -4.13 -32.76 -60.75
C GLY A 10 -3.48 -31.46 -61.25
N ALA A 11 -2.34 -31.64 -61.77
CA ALA A 11 -1.51 -30.68 -62.46
C ALA A 11 -2.09 -30.28 -63.83
N ARG A 12 -1.80 -29.05 -64.27
CA ARG A 12 -1.53 -28.78 -65.69
C ARG A 12 -0.68 -27.53 -65.89
N ALA A 13 0.41 -27.73 -66.55
CA ALA A 13 1.34 -26.75 -67.07
C ALA A 13 0.76 -25.99 -68.28
N GLY A 14 1.19 -24.77 -68.44
CA GLY A 14 0.91 -23.95 -69.62
C GLY A 14 2.03 -22.92 -69.83
N ILE A 15 2.74 -23.10 -70.91
CA ILE A 15 3.98 -22.48 -71.36
C ILE A 15 3.77 -21.10 -72.01
N ALA A 16 4.66 -20.18 -71.72
CA ALA A 16 5.29 -19.12 -72.54
C ALA A 16 4.45 -18.01 -73.19
N LYS A 17 4.87 -16.76 -72.91
CA LYS A 17 5.47 -15.91 -73.96
C LYS A 17 6.17 -14.67 -73.35
N ARG A 18 7.41 -14.44 -73.83
CA ARG A 18 8.26 -13.27 -73.65
C ARG A 18 7.61 -12.02 -74.18
N THR A 19 7.76 -10.93 -73.48
CA THR A 19 8.01 -9.61 -74.10
C THR A 19 8.86 -8.74 -73.20
N VAL A 20 9.89 -8.23 -73.80
CA VAL A 20 10.89 -7.28 -73.33
C VAL A 20 10.26 -5.88 -73.27
N GLY A 21 10.53 -5.11 -72.22
CA GLY A 21 10.18 -3.71 -72.24
C GLY A 21 10.34 -3.00 -70.93
N ALA A 22 11.37 -2.15 -70.92
CA ALA A 22 11.52 -0.90 -70.16
C ALA A 22 11.95 -0.98 -68.67
N VAL A 23 13.25 -0.83 -68.52
CA VAL A 23 13.97 -0.18 -67.45
C VAL A 23 13.46 1.25 -67.24
N LEU A 24 13.30 1.67 -65.98
CA LEU A 24 13.26 2.98 -65.40
C LEU A 24 12.09 3.13 -64.42
N THR A 25 12.38 3.06 -63.17
CA THR A 25 12.02 3.92 -62.03
C THR A 25 12.12 3.11 -60.69
N SER A 26 13.33 2.94 -60.21
CA SER A 26 13.59 2.36 -58.90
C SER A 26 14.38 3.35 -58.06
N VAL A 27 13.86 4.50 -57.72
CA VAL A 27 14.45 5.42 -56.73
C VAL A 27 13.31 6.21 -56.08
N ALA A 28 12.49 5.61 -55.27
CA ALA A 28 11.57 6.35 -54.36
C ALA A 28 10.96 5.52 -53.24
N PHE A 29 11.59 4.46 -52.76
CA PHE A 29 10.97 3.66 -51.65
C PHE A 29 11.89 3.42 -50.43
N VAL A 30 12.99 4.18 -50.25
CA VAL A 30 13.89 3.98 -49.10
C VAL A 30 13.73 5.08 -48.03
N ALA A 31 13.01 6.16 -48.31
CA ALA A 31 12.84 7.26 -47.34
C ALA A 31 11.68 7.10 -46.34
N GLY A 32 10.80 6.12 -46.55
CA GLY A 32 9.61 5.92 -45.67
C GLY A 32 9.82 5.01 -44.46
N PHE A 33 10.92 4.26 -44.38
CA PHE A 33 11.11 3.25 -43.36
C PHE A 33 11.82 3.77 -42.09
N TRP A 34 12.41 4.98 -42.14
CA TRP A 34 13.12 5.56 -40.99
C TRP A 34 12.27 6.42 -40.07
N LEU A 35 11.02 6.72 -40.42
CA LEU A 35 10.11 7.53 -39.59
C LEU A 35 9.23 6.73 -38.64
N MET A 36 9.18 5.40 -38.76
CA MET A 36 8.36 4.56 -37.85
C MET A 36 9.12 4.04 -36.64
N ALA A 37 10.45 4.20 -36.57
CA ALA A 37 11.24 3.72 -35.43
C ALA A 37 11.32 4.70 -34.25
N ALA A 38 10.86 5.94 -34.41
CA ALA A 38 10.96 6.98 -33.38
C ALA A 38 9.79 7.01 -32.39
N GLN A 39 8.74 6.22 -32.59
CA GLN A 39 7.54 6.23 -31.73
C GLN A 39 7.51 5.12 -30.68
N ALA A 40 8.42 4.16 -30.73
CA ALA A 40 8.46 3.03 -29.77
C ALA A 40 9.20 3.36 -28.46
N GLN A 41 9.81 4.53 -28.33
CA GLN A 41 10.60 4.90 -27.14
C GLN A 41 9.84 5.75 -26.11
N ALA A 42 8.60 6.12 -26.38
CA ALA A 42 7.83 7.00 -25.48
C ALA A 42 7.02 6.23 -24.39
N GLN A 43 7.11 4.91 -24.33
CA GLN A 43 6.30 4.09 -23.41
C GLN A 43 7.09 3.39 -22.29
N GLN A 44 8.37 3.63 -22.16
CA GLN A 44 9.08 3.32 -20.92
C GLN A 44 8.95 4.50 -19.93
N ARG A 45 7.74 4.89 -19.61
CA ARG A 45 7.49 5.53 -18.32
C ARG A 45 7.75 4.44 -17.30
N THR A 46 8.90 4.54 -16.62
CA THR A 46 9.13 3.87 -15.37
C THR A 46 7.85 4.00 -14.57
N ALA A 47 7.19 2.89 -14.29
CA ALA A 47 6.11 2.86 -13.32
C ALA A 47 6.77 3.33 -12.01
N GLU A 48 6.58 4.59 -11.67
CA GLU A 48 6.94 5.14 -10.37
C GLU A 48 6.20 4.27 -9.37
N VAL A 49 6.94 3.44 -8.65
CA VAL A 49 6.37 2.58 -7.61
C VAL A 49 5.72 3.55 -6.64
N ALA A 50 4.40 3.61 -6.65
CA ALA A 50 3.67 4.48 -5.76
C ALA A 50 4.10 4.18 -4.33
N ALA A 51 4.55 5.20 -3.61
CA ALA A 51 4.95 5.08 -2.22
C ALA A 51 3.82 4.44 -1.42
N GLY A 52 4.17 3.45 -0.60
CA GLY A 52 3.19 2.75 0.22
C GLY A 52 2.54 3.68 1.27
N PRO A 53 1.43 3.26 1.85
CA PRO A 53 0.62 4.12 2.71
C PRO A 53 1.33 4.56 4.00
N PHE A 54 2.39 3.87 4.41
CA PHE A 54 3.11 4.18 5.64
C PHE A 54 4.31 5.11 5.46
N GLU A 55 4.71 5.44 4.21
CA GLU A 55 5.91 6.24 3.94
C GLU A 55 5.91 7.56 4.72
N SER A 56 4.76 8.22 4.80
CA SER A 56 4.59 9.47 5.52
C SER A 56 4.65 9.33 7.05
N LEU A 57 4.71 8.12 7.61
CA LEU A 57 4.74 7.89 9.05
C LEU A 57 6.14 7.80 9.64
N ALA A 58 7.15 7.47 8.82
CA ALA A 58 8.52 7.21 9.28
C ALA A 58 9.05 8.29 10.23
N GLY A 59 9.70 7.87 11.33
CA GLY A 59 10.36 8.74 12.28
C GLY A 59 9.78 8.73 13.68
N SER A 60 10.16 9.72 14.48
CA SER A 60 9.74 9.86 15.87
C SER A 60 8.59 10.85 15.99
N TRP A 61 7.62 10.51 16.80
CA TRP A 61 6.41 11.29 17.03
C TRP A 61 6.16 11.48 18.50
N SER A 62 5.67 12.65 18.90
CA SER A 62 5.27 12.91 20.28
C SER A 62 4.02 13.78 20.33
N GLY A 63 3.22 13.60 21.36
CA GLY A 63 1.99 14.35 21.47
C GLY A 63 1.25 14.13 22.78
N ALA A 64 0.08 14.70 22.85
CA ALA A 64 -0.80 14.59 23.99
C ALA A 64 -2.25 14.49 23.55
N GLY A 65 -3.08 14.06 24.48
CA GLY A 65 -4.50 13.89 24.23
C GLY A 65 -5.28 13.63 25.50
N THR A 66 -6.40 12.99 25.34
CA THR A 66 -7.33 12.62 26.42
C THR A 66 -7.71 11.17 26.27
N ILE A 67 -7.73 10.45 27.38
CA ILE A 67 -8.43 9.16 27.51
C ILE A 67 -9.73 9.37 28.26
N THR A 68 -10.75 8.64 27.85
CA THR A 68 -12.05 8.56 28.53
C THR A 68 -12.19 7.16 29.13
N MET A 69 -12.47 7.09 30.39
CA MET A 69 -12.67 5.85 31.13
C MET A 69 -14.12 5.39 30.99
N LYS A 70 -14.39 4.13 31.27
CA LYS A 70 -15.71 3.51 31.21
C LYS A 70 -16.73 4.19 32.15
N ASP A 71 -16.27 4.73 33.27
CA ASP A 71 -17.10 5.48 34.24
C ASP A 71 -17.34 6.95 33.86
N GLY A 72 -16.81 7.39 32.71
CA GLY A 72 -16.89 8.76 32.22
C GLY A 72 -15.78 9.68 32.70
N GLY A 73 -14.83 9.17 33.50
CA GLY A 73 -13.64 9.92 33.90
C GLY A 73 -12.75 10.26 32.72
N HIS A 74 -12.05 11.41 32.79
CA HIS A 74 -11.12 11.85 31.76
C HIS A 74 -9.74 12.13 32.36
N GLU A 75 -8.70 11.66 31.65
CA GLU A 75 -7.30 11.96 32.00
C GLU A 75 -6.53 12.47 30.78
N ARG A 76 -5.58 13.37 31.03
CA ARG A 76 -4.61 13.74 30.00
C ARG A 76 -3.59 12.64 29.83
N ILE A 77 -3.34 12.28 28.58
CA ILE A 77 -2.30 11.31 28.22
C ILE A 77 -1.23 11.97 27.37
N ARG A 78 0.03 11.58 27.57
CA ARG A 78 1.17 11.96 26.73
C ARG A 78 1.74 10.71 26.09
N CYS A 79 2.02 10.81 24.81
CA CYS A 79 2.54 9.70 24.00
C CYS A 79 3.82 10.07 23.29
N ARG A 80 4.68 9.07 23.12
CA ARG A 80 5.84 9.09 22.24
C ARG A 80 5.86 7.81 21.42
N GLY A 81 6.10 7.91 20.13
CA GLY A 81 6.17 6.77 19.24
C GLY A 81 7.33 6.86 18.27
N THR A 82 7.81 5.72 17.84
CA THR A 82 8.77 5.57 16.75
C THR A 82 8.16 4.66 15.71
N TYR A 83 8.24 5.08 14.46
CA TYR A 83 7.73 4.34 13.32
C TYR A 83 8.89 4.02 12.37
N ALA A 84 9.23 2.75 12.24
CA ALA A 84 10.11 2.24 11.21
C ALA A 84 9.29 1.76 10.03
N VAL A 85 9.59 2.28 8.85
CA VAL A 85 8.85 1.98 7.61
C VAL A 85 9.79 1.30 6.63
N GLU A 86 9.35 0.20 6.07
CA GLU A 86 10.13 -0.65 5.17
C GLU A 86 9.33 -0.98 3.91
N SER A 87 9.98 -1.69 2.97
CA SER A 87 9.35 -2.21 1.75
C SER A 87 8.65 -1.13 0.93
N GLY A 88 9.28 0.05 0.77
CA GLY A 88 8.70 1.15 0.00
C GLY A 88 7.40 1.70 0.60
N GLY A 89 7.27 1.67 1.92
CA GLY A 89 6.09 2.19 2.61
C GLY A 89 4.95 1.20 2.81
N SER A 90 5.14 -0.08 2.49
CA SER A 90 4.10 -1.11 2.66
C SER A 90 4.19 -1.90 3.96
N SER A 91 5.26 -1.72 4.74
CA SER A 91 5.49 -2.35 6.05
C SER A 91 5.77 -1.29 7.10
N LEU A 92 5.20 -1.47 8.29
CA LEU A 92 5.33 -0.55 9.41
C LEU A 92 5.60 -1.33 10.70
N GLN A 93 6.66 -0.95 11.39
CA GLN A 93 6.90 -1.32 12.79
C GLN A 93 6.72 -0.07 13.65
N GLN A 94 5.87 -0.16 14.66
CA GLN A 94 5.58 0.94 15.57
C GLN A 94 5.89 0.54 17.00
N GLU A 95 6.62 1.41 17.69
CA GLU A 95 6.78 1.38 19.14
C GLU A 95 6.11 2.62 19.74
N LEU A 96 5.14 2.43 20.61
CA LEU A 96 4.37 3.51 21.21
C LEU A 96 4.37 3.38 22.73
N ARG A 97 4.66 4.49 23.43
CA ARG A 97 4.57 4.61 24.88
C ARG A 97 3.70 5.80 25.25
N CYS A 98 2.69 5.54 26.05
CA CYS A 98 1.79 6.56 26.54
C CYS A 98 1.67 6.48 28.07
N ALA A 99 1.47 7.62 28.71
CA ALA A 99 1.23 7.69 30.15
C ALA A 99 0.27 8.84 30.50
N SER A 100 -0.61 8.56 31.44
CA SER A 100 -1.43 9.54 32.19
C SER A 100 -1.09 9.44 33.69
N ASP A 101 -1.88 10.03 34.55
CA ASP A 101 -1.65 9.99 36.00
C ASP A 101 -1.87 8.58 36.56
N SER A 102 -2.87 7.85 36.05
CA SER A 102 -3.23 6.51 36.54
C SER A 102 -2.95 5.40 35.52
N TYR A 103 -2.63 5.71 34.27
CA TYR A 103 -2.56 4.75 33.18
C TYR A 103 -1.23 4.76 32.44
N LYS A 104 -0.60 3.60 32.25
CA LYS A 104 0.56 3.41 31.37
C LYS A 104 0.25 2.39 30.29
N PHE A 105 0.83 2.60 29.12
CA PHE A 105 0.59 1.81 27.96
C PHE A 105 1.85 1.76 27.09
N GLU A 106 2.36 0.57 26.81
CA GLU A 106 3.51 0.34 25.93
C GLU A 106 3.14 -0.68 24.88
N MET A 107 3.07 -0.25 23.64
CA MET A 107 2.62 -1.07 22.52
C MET A 107 3.69 -1.18 21.43
N SER A 108 3.89 -2.39 20.95
CA SER A 108 4.61 -2.72 19.73
C SER A 108 3.62 -3.23 18.70
N THR A 109 3.71 -2.75 17.48
CA THR A 109 2.82 -3.13 16.38
C THR A 109 3.63 -3.41 15.13
N ASN A 110 3.35 -4.51 14.45
CA ASN A 110 3.91 -4.86 13.16
C ASN A 110 2.76 -5.09 12.18
N VAL A 111 2.68 -4.25 11.15
CA VAL A 111 1.63 -4.33 10.14
C VAL A 111 2.20 -4.24 8.74
N SER A 112 1.55 -4.90 7.81
CA SER A 112 1.82 -4.79 6.38
C SER A 112 0.53 -4.48 5.61
N GLN A 113 0.70 -3.91 4.42
CA GLN A 113 -0.39 -3.55 3.54
C GLN A 113 -0.18 -4.16 2.16
N VAL A 114 -1.23 -4.80 1.63
CA VAL A 114 -1.27 -5.33 0.26
C VAL A 114 -2.63 -4.98 -0.34
N GLY A 115 -2.63 -4.28 -1.49
CA GLY A 115 -3.87 -3.91 -2.17
C GLY A 115 -4.83 -3.04 -1.34
N GLY A 116 -4.29 -2.17 -0.46
CA GLY A 116 -5.09 -1.35 0.45
C GLY A 116 -5.52 -2.05 1.75
N GLN A 117 -5.41 -3.37 1.81
CA GLN A 117 -5.74 -4.15 3.01
C GLN A 117 -4.56 -4.15 3.98
N LEU A 118 -4.85 -3.91 5.24
CA LEU A 118 -3.91 -3.90 6.34
C LEU A 118 -4.08 -5.16 7.17
N ALA A 119 -2.97 -5.81 7.50
CA ALA A 119 -2.94 -6.96 8.39
C ALA A 119 -1.66 -6.94 9.23
N GLY A 120 -1.76 -7.44 10.47
CA GLY A 120 -0.61 -7.52 11.35
C GLY A 120 -0.96 -7.94 12.77
N ASN A 121 0.00 -7.68 13.67
CA ASN A 121 -0.11 -8.04 15.08
C ASN A 121 0.28 -6.84 15.95
N TRP A 122 -0.23 -6.82 17.15
CA TRP A 122 0.15 -5.89 18.20
C TRP A 122 0.40 -6.62 19.53
N THR A 123 1.23 -6.04 20.36
CA THR A 123 1.52 -6.51 21.71
C THR A 123 1.55 -5.31 22.64
N GLU A 124 0.90 -5.39 23.78
CA GLU A 124 0.98 -4.43 24.88
C GLU A 124 1.74 -5.08 26.04
N THR A 125 2.88 -4.48 26.38
CA THR A 125 3.86 -5.13 27.26
C THR A 125 3.57 -4.92 28.74
N THR A 126 2.85 -3.87 29.14
CA THR A 126 2.57 -3.59 30.56
C THR A 126 1.53 -4.57 31.15
N ARG A 127 0.65 -5.10 30.33
CA ARG A 127 -0.39 -6.08 30.70
C ARG A 127 -0.19 -7.46 30.10
N HIS A 128 0.87 -7.63 29.29
CA HIS A 128 1.17 -8.90 28.59
C HIS A 128 0.03 -9.40 27.71
N ILE A 129 -0.61 -8.50 26.98
CA ILE A 129 -1.68 -8.82 26.03
C ILE A 129 -1.21 -8.61 24.60
N ALA A 130 -1.78 -9.38 23.70
CA ALA A 130 -1.46 -9.31 22.27
C ALA A 130 -2.72 -9.56 21.44
N GLY A 131 -2.63 -9.27 20.14
CA GLY A 131 -3.73 -9.49 19.25
C GLY A 131 -3.39 -9.23 17.80
N ARG A 132 -4.42 -9.14 16.97
CA ARG A 132 -4.31 -8.90 15.53
C ARG A 132 -4.81 -7.52 15.16
N VAL A 133 -4.24 -6.99 14.08
CA VAL A 133 -4.69 -5.77 13.43
C VAL A 133 -5.19 -6.13 12.05
N SER A 134 -6.33 -5.58 11.66
CA SER A 134 -6.87 -5.63 10.31
C SER A 134 -7.47 -4.29 9.93
N GLY A 135 -7.63 -4.01 8.63
CA GLY A 135 -8.24 -2.76 8.20
C GLY A 135 -7.78 -2.29 6.83
N HIS A 136 -7.75 -0.98 6.64
CA HIS A 136 -7.35 -0.33 5.40
C HIS A 136 -6.40 0.82 5.67
N ALA A 137 -5.44 1.02 4.78
CA ALA A 137 -4.51 2.13 4.84
C ALA A 137 -4.40 2.84 3.49
N THR A 138 -4.39 4.16 3.55
CA THR A 138 -4.04 5.09 2.47
C THR A 138 -2.90 5.99 2.93
N PRO A 139 -2.24 6.77 2.07
CA PRO A 139 -1.15 7.65 2.48
C PRO A 139 -1.49 8.69 3.57
N THR A 140 -2.77 9.00 3.76
CA THR A 140 -3.21 10.00 4.73
C THR A 140 -4.14 9.47 5.82
N GLN A 141 -4.67 8.26 5.67
CA GLN A 141 -5.65 7.70 6.60
C GLN A 141 -5.42 6.21 6.81
N ILE A 142 -5.50 5.80 8.07
CA ILE A 142 -5.57 4.39 8.47
C ILE A 142 -6.87 4.20 9.23
N GLN A 143 -7.64 3.21 8.85
CA GLN A 143 -8.79 2.71 9.58
C GLN A 143 -8.51 1.25 9.92
N ALA A 144 -8.38 0.97 11.19
CA ALA A 144 -7.98 -0.35 11.65
C ALA A 144 -8.86 -0.84 12.80
N ARG A 145 -8.91 -2.15 12.91
CA ARG A 145 -9.49 -2.88 14.02
C ARG A 145 -8.37 -3.66 14.69
N ALA A 146 -8.23 -3.49 15.98
CA ALA A 146 -7.33 -4.27 16.81
C ALA A 146 -8.19 -5.24 17.65
N ASP A 147 -7.99 -6.52 17.45
CA ASP A 147 -8.68 -7.58 18.19
C ASP A 147 -7.72 -8.20 19.19
N GLY A 148 -8.09 -8.19 20.46
CA GLY A 148 -7.46 -8.91 21.56
C GLY A 148 -8.40 -10.00 22.10
N ASP A 149 -7.96 -10.76 23.07
CA ASP A 149 -8.73 -11.88 23.63
C ASP A 149 -10.04 -11.43 24.30
N THR A 150 -10.06 -10.25 24.92
CA THR A 150 -11.18 -9.78 25.75
C THR A 150 -11.78 -8.46 25.27
N PHE A 151 -11.20 -7.82 24.26
CA PHE A 151 -11.70 -6.53 23.75
C PHE A 151 -11.40 -6.35 22.27
N THR A 152 -12.09 -5.40 21.68
CA THR A 152 -11.84 -4.90 20.34
C THR A 152 -11.69 -3.39 20.41
N ALA A 153 -10.72 -2.83 19.68
CA ALA A 153 -10.56 -1.42 19.49
C ALA A 153 -10.68 -1.04 18.01
N LEU A 154 -11.38 0.04 17.73
CA LEU A 154 -11.48 0.67 16.41
C LEU A 154 -10.57 1.88 16.39
N LEU A 155 -9.67 1.95 15.43
CA LEU A 155 -8.65 2.98 15.29
C LEU A 155 -8.88 3.79 14.02
N ALA A 156 -8.83 5.09 14.14
CA ALA A 156 -8.77 6.02 13.02
C ALA A 156 -7.54 6.91 13.19
N VAL A 157 -6.63 6.87 12.22
CA VAL A 157 -5.42 7.69 12.19
C VAL A 157 -5.45 8.55 10.94
N THR A 158 -5.26 9.85 11.11
CA THR A 158 -5.12 10.79 9.99
C THR A 158 -3.76 11.48 10.11
N THR A 159 -2.97 11.44 9.04
CA THR A 159 -1.65 12.08 8.98
C THR A 159 -1.62 13.13 7.87
N ARG A 160 -1.18 14.34 8.22
CA ARG A 160 -1.00 15.47 7.29
C ARG A 160 0.32 16.16 7.58
N GLY A 161 1.30 15.95 6.71
CA GLY A 161 2.65 16.46 6.92
C GLY A 161 3.26 15.97 8.23
N ASN A 162 3.55 16.88 9.14
CA ASN A 162 4.14 16.60 10.44
C ASN A 162 3.12 16.46 11.57
N GLN A 163 1.85 16.38 11.27
CA GLN A 163 0.79 16.26 12.26
C GLN A 163 0.01 14.96 12.05
N GLN A 164 -0.30 14.29 13.15
CA GLN A 164 -1.09 13.05 13.18
C GLN A 164 -2.18 13.17 14.25
N THR A 165 -3.40 12.80 13.89
CA THR A 165 -4.52 12.66 14.82
C THR A 165 -4.87 11.19 14.93
N VAL A 166 -4.98 10.68 16.15
CA VAL A 166 -5.35 9.31 16.46
C VAL A 166 -6.62 9.32 17.29
N SER A 167 -7.61 8.55 16.87
CA SER A 167 -8.82 8.27 17.63
C SER A 167 -8.95 6.76 17.80
N ILE A 168 -9.22 6.32 19.02
CA ILE A 168 -9.43 4.91 19.36
C ILE A 168 -10.73 4.79 20.13
N GLN A 169 -11.56 3.84 19.74
CA GLN A 169 -12.80 3.49 20.43
C GLN A 169 -12.76 2.03 20.83
N SER A 170 -12.95 1.75 22.11
CA SER A 170 -12.94 0.40 22.70
C SER A 170 -14.16 0.19 23.58
N PRO A 171 -15.35 0.01 22.99
CA PRO A 171 -16.58 -0.15 23.77
C PRO A 171 -16.49 -1.31 24.77
N GLY A 172 -16.80 -1.03 26.02
CA GLY A 172 -16.78 -2.03 27.09
C GLY A 172 -15.42 -2.27 27.76
N ALA A 173 -14.33 -1.74 27.22
CA ALA A 173 -13.03 -1.74 27.87
C ALA A 173 -12.96 -0.68 29.00
N GLU A 174 -11.96 -0.78 29.86
CA GLU A 174 -11.73 0.19 30.95
C GLU A 174 -11.47 1.58 30.40
N VAL A 175 -10.67 1.71 29.33
CA VAL A 175 -10.53 2.92 28.53
C VAL A 175 -11.43 2.78 27.31
N SER A 176 -12.49 3.58 27.27
CA SER A 176 -13.53 3.53 26.22
C SER A 176 -13.13 4.31 24.97
N ASP A 177 -12.45 5.46 25.16
CA ASP A 177 -12.06 6.35 24.06
C ASP A 177 -10.68 6.95 24.31
N VAL A 178 -9.93 7.14 23.23
CA VAL A 178 -8.64 7.85 23.21
C VAL A 178 -8.62 8.82 22.05
N SER A 179 -8.24 10.06 22.32
CA SER A 179 -8.00 11.07 21.29
C SER A 179 -6.63 11.71 21.50
N ILE A 180 -5.74 11.62 20.53
CA ILE A 180 -4.36 12.12 20.63
C ILE A 180 -4.03 12.92 19.38
N THR A 181 -3.33 14.05 19.56
CA THR A 181 -2.65 14.75 18.47
C THR A 181 -1.15 14.62 18.68
N MET A 182 -0.45 14.15 17.66
CA MET A 182 0.99 13.95 17.66
C MET A 182 1.66 14.83 16.61
N THR A 183 2.88 15.23 16.89
CA THR A 183 3.73 15.99 15.96
C THR A 183 5.02 15.20 15.74
N ARG A 184 5.49 15.18 14.50
CA ARG A 184 6.76 14.56 14.15
C ARG A 184 7.91 15.37 14.76
N GLY A 185 8.85 14.69 15.40
CA GLY A 185 10.08 15.29 15.89
C GLY A 185 10.98 15.76 14.73
N SER A 186 11.71 16.85 14.94
CA SER A 186 12.82 17.21 14.05
C SER A 186 13.87 16.09 14.06
N LYS A 187 14.43 15.80 12.90
CA LYS A 187 15.59 14.90 12.78
C LYS A 187 16.81 15.56 13.42
#